data_ecf79797921e1688d0753939fd4ff3b1
#
_entry.id   ecf79797921e1688d0753939fd4ff3b1
#
_cell.length_a   1.000
_cell.length_b   1.000
_cell.length_c   1.000
_cell.angle_alpha   90.00
_cell.angle_beta   90.00
_cell.angle_gamma   90.00
#
_symmetry.space_group_name_H-M   'P 1'
#
loop_
_entity.id
_entity.type
_entity.pdbx_description
1 polymer ?
#
loop_
_entity_poly.entity_id
_entity_poly.type
_entity_poly.pdbx_seq_one_letter_code
_entity_poly.pdbx_strand_id
1 'polypeptide(L)' 'MRALILALMLLVAPVLSVAPTWAVQPDEVLSDPALEQRARSLSKGLRCLVCRNESIDESNASLARDLRILLRERLVAGD' A
#
# COMPACT_ATOMS: atom_id res chain seq x y z
N MET A 1 7.13 -33.42 -26.19
CA MET A 1 7.86 -33.05 -24.98
C MET A 1 8.24 -31.57 -24.94
N ARG A 2 8.85 -31.04 -26.00
CA ARG A 2 9.24 -29.62 -26.03
C ARG A 2 8.03 -28.66 -25.90
N ALA A 3 6.91 -28.98 -26.56
CA ALA A 3 5.69 -28.17 -26.49
C ALA A 3 5.05 -28.21 -25.10
N LEU A 4 5.17 -29.32 -24.38
CA LEU A 4 4.66 -29.46 -23.00
C LEU A 4 5.47 -28.62 -22.00
N ILE A 5 6.79 -28.58 -22.19
CA ILE A 5 7.67 -27.79 -21.31
C ILE A 5 7.43 -26.30 -21.53
N LEU A 6 7.26 -25.88 -22.78
CA LEU A 6 6.94 -24.49 -23.12
C LEU A 6 5.55 -24.06 -22.58
N ALA A 7 4.55 -24.95 -22.69
CA ALA A 7 3.21 -24.71 -22.14
C ALA A 7 3.24 -24.63 -20.62
N LEU A 8 4.06 -25.46 -19.97
CA LEU A 8 4.21 -25.43 -18.51
C LEU A 8 4.90 -24.14 -18.05
N MET A 9 5.91 -23.68 -18.79
CA MET A 9 6.58 -22.41 -18.48
C MET A 9 5.65 -21.20 -18.65
N LEU A 10 4.78 -21.21 -19.64
CA LEU A 10 3.79 -20.17 -19.86
C LEU A 10 2.72 -20.13 -18.77
N LEU A 11 2.41 -21.28 -18.15
CA LEU A 11 1.45 -21.37 -17.06
C LEU A 11 2.02 -20.85 -15.72
N VAL A 12 3.33 -20.96 -15.51
CA VAL A 12 4.00 -20.56 -14.28
C VAL A 12 4.36 -19.06 -14.30
N ALA A 13 4.65 -18.50 -15.47
CA ALA A 13 5.04 -17.11 -15.62
C ALA A 13 4.02 -16.09 -15.05
N PRO A 14 2.69 -16.23 -15.24
CA PRO A 14 1.71 -15.30 -14.66
C PRO A 14 1.67 -15.29 -13.14
N VAL A 15 2.01 -16.42 -12.49
CA VAL A 15 1.99 -16.52 -11.02
C VAL A 15 3.13 -15.71 -10.41
N LEU A 16 4.26 -15.59 -11.11
CA LEU A 16 5.43 -14.84 -10.63
C LEU A 16 5.28 -13.32 -10.79
N SER A 17 4.30 -12.87 -11.57
CA SER A 17 4.07 -11.44 -11.84
C SER A 17 3.03 -10.80 -10.94
N VAL A 18 2.49 -11.53 -9.95
CA VAL A 18 1.50 -10.99 -9.01
C VAL A 18 2.20 -10.07 -8.01
N ALA A 19 1.98 -8.78 -8.15
CA ALA A 19 2.48 -7.78 -7.20
C ALA A 19 1.61 -7.77 -5.95
N PRO A 20 2.20 -7.55 -4.74
CA PRO A 20 1.42 -7.41 -3.52
C PRO A 20 0.51 -6.18 -3.61
N THR A 21 -0.74 -6.33 -3.18
CA THR A 21 -1.68 -5.21 -3.10
C THR A 21 -1.49 -4.49 -1.77
N TRP A 22 -1.23 -3.19 -1.85
CA TRP A 22 -1.05 -2.33 -0.69
C TRP A 22 -2.21 -1.35 -0.62
N ALA A 23 -2.70 -1.04 0.60
CA ALA A 23 -3.72 -0.01 0.81
C ALA A 23 -3.17 1.36 0.43
N VAL A 24 -1.93 1.65 0.82
CA VAL A 24 -1.23 2.88 0.44
C VAL A 24 -0.91 2.86 -1.05
N GLN A 25 -1.43 3.84 -1.78
CA GLN A 25 -1.22 3.96 -3.22
C GLN A 25 0.11 4.64 -3.52
N PRO A 26 0.73 4.38 -4.71
CA PRO A 26 2.01 5.03 -5.06
C PRO A 26 1.95 6.56 -5.08
N ASP A 27 0.80 7.15 -5.39
CA ASP A 27 0.62 8.60 -5.42
C ASP A 27 0.57 9.24 -4.02
N GLU A 28 0.39 8.44 -2.96
CA GLU A 28 0.42 8.91 -1.57
C GLU A 28 1.83 8.97 -1.01
N VAL A 29 2.75 8.17 -1.53
CA VAL A 29 4.10 8.00 -0.98
C VAL A 29 4.90 9.30 -1.08
N LEU A 30 5.49 9.72 0.05
CA LEU A 30 6.32 10.92 0.10
C LEU A 30 7.68 10.67 -0.54
N SER A 31 8.26 11.72 -1.13
CA SER A 31 9.58 11.66 -1.73
C SER A 31 10.69 11.50 -0.70
N ASP A 32 10.49 11.97 0.53
CA ASP A 32 11.43 11.80 1.64
C ASP A 32 11.18 10.45 2.32
N PRO A 33 12.12 9.49 2.25
CA PRO A 33 11.92 8.16 2.85
C PRO A 33 11.74 8.19 4.36
N ALA A 34 12.39 9.11 5.06
CA ALA A 34 12.26 9.22 6.52
C ALA A 34 10.86 9.69 6.92
N LEU A 35 10.33 10.69 6.21
CA LEU A 35 8.96 11.17 6.44
C LEU A 35 7.92 10.13 6.06
N GLU A 36 8.13 9.40 4.98
CA GLU A 36 7.23 8.32 4.55
C GLU A 36 7.18 7.20 5.59
N GLN A 37 8.33 6.80 6.11
CA GLN A 37 8.40 5.79 7.18
C GLN A 37 7.67 6.25 8.43
N ARG A 38 7.83 7.51 8.81
CA ARG A 38 7.11 8.10 9.95
C ARG A 38 5.61 8.13 9.70
N ALA A 39 5.18 8.51 8.49
CA ALA A 39 3.78 8.51 8.11
C ALA A 39 3.17 7.11 8.25
N ARG A 40 3.88 6.08 7.80
CA ARG A 40 3.41 4.70 7.90
C ARG A 40 3.32 4.23 9.34
N SER A 41 4.31 4.56 10.17
CA SER A 41 4.29 4.20 11.59
C SER A 41 3.10 4.84 12.31
N LEU A 42 2.82 6.11 12.04
CA LEU A 42 1.66 6.80 12.63
C LEU A 42 0.34 6.22 12.11
N SER A 43 0.26 5.94 10.80
CA SER A 43 -0.93 5.39 10.18
C SER A 43 -1.31 4.01 10.72
N LYS A 44 -0.33 3.21 11.07
CA LYS A 44 -0.56 1.88 11.66
C LYS A 44 -1.20 1.96 13.05
N GLY A 45 -0.93 3.03 13.78
CA GLY A 45 -1.51 3.26 15.10
C GLY A 45 -2.90 3.91 15.07
N LEU A 46 -3.32 4.44 13.92
CA LEU A 46 -4.61 5.11 13.78
C LEU A 46 -5.64 4.17 13.17
N ARG A 47 -6.77 4.00 13.86
CA ARG A 47 -7.87 3.17 13.39
C ARG A 47 -8.85 3.98 12.57
N CYS A 48 -9.27 3.42 11.46
CA CYS A 48 -10.31 4.01 10.62
C CYS A 48 -11.69 3.72 11.22
N LEU A 49 -12.52 4.77 11.34
CA LEU A 49 -13.86 4.65 11.93
C LEU A 49 -14.82 3.80 11.09
N VAL A 50 -14.60 3.75 9.77
CA VAL A 50 -15.46 2.99 8.84
C VAL A 50 -14.80 1.70 8.37
N CYS A 51 -13.58 1.42 8.82
CA CYS A 51 -12.84 0.23 8.47
C CYS A 51 -13.06 -0.84 9.53
N ARG A 52 -13.12 -2.11 9.11
CA ARG A 52 -13.38 -3.25 10.00
C ARG A 52 -12.19 -3.55 10.90
N ASN A 53 -11.96 -2.72 11.93
CA ASN A 53 -10.83 -2.83 12.87
C ASN A 53 -9.45 -2.74 12.20
N GLU A 54 -9.38 -2.20 11.00
CA GLU A 54 -8.12 -1.99 10.30
C GLU A 54 -7.55 -0.60 10.60
N SER A 55 -6.22 -0.46 10.61
CA SER A 55 -5.58 0.84 10.66
C SER A 55 -5.75 1.57 9.31
N ILE A 56 -5.54 2.88 9.32
CA ILE A 56 -5.61 3.64 8.07
C ILE A 56 -4.51 3.26 7.09
N ASP A 57 -3.40 2.68 7.57
CA ASP A 57 -2.31 2.19 6.71
C ASP A 57 -2.72 0.93 5.94
N GLU A 58 -3.57 0.10 6.51
CA GLU A 58 -3.98 -1.20 5.95
C GLU A 58 -5.26 -1.12 5.14
N SER A 59 -6.13 -0.15 5.41
CA SER A 59 -7.44 -0.06 4.78
C SER A 59 -7.38 0.70 3.45
N ASN A 60 -8.08 0.18 2.44
CA ASN A 60 -8.26 0.86 1.16
C ASN A 60 -9.57 1.65 1.07
N ALA A 61 -10.29 1.82 2.18
CA ALA A 61 -11.49 2.65 2.21
C ALA A 61 -11.14 4.11 1.89
N SER A 62 -12.07 4.84 1.27
CA SER A 62 -11.83 6.22 0.87
C SER A 62 -11.51 7.15 2.02
N LEU A 63 -12.18 6.97 3.17
CA LEU A 63 -11.88 7.76 4.37
C LEU A 63 -10.48 7.48 4.90
N ALA A 64 -10.04 6.22 4.89
CA ALA A 64 -8.67 5.85 5.29
C ALA A 64 -7.65 6.52 4.38
N ARG A 65 -7.88 6.55 3.07
CA ARG A 65 -7.02 7.24 2.12
C ARG A 65 -6.95 8.74 2.41
N ASP A 66 -8.08 9.39 2.65
CA ASP A 66 -8.13 10.80 2.97
C ASP A 66 -7.34 11.12 4.24
N LEU A 67 -7.47 10.27 5.25
CA LEU A 67 -6.71 10.43 6.50
C LEU A 67 -5.21 10.24 6.29
N ARG A 68 -4.81 9.27 5.44
CA ARG A 68 -3.39 9.06 5.11
C ARG A 68 -2.81 10.28 4.39
N ILE A 69 -3.56 10.85 3.46
CA ILE A 69 -3.12 12.04 2.70
C ILE A 69 -2.99 13.24 3.64
N LEU A 70 -3.97 13.47 4.50
CA LEU A 70 -3.93 14.54 5.47
C LEU A 70 -2.74 14.41 6.42
N LEU A 71 -2.48 13.20 6.91
CA LEU A 71 -1.35 12.93 7.79
C LEU A 71 -0.03 13.25 7.11
N ARG A 72 0.14 12.86 5.84
CA ARG A 72 1.35 13.14 5.08
C ARG A 72 1.52 14.64 4.79
N GLU A 73 0.44 15.35 4.51
CA GLU A 73 0.46 16.81 4.35
C GLU A 73 0.94 17.51 5.62
N ARG A 74 0.48 17.06 6.77
CA ARG A 74 0.88 17.61 8.05
C ARG A 74 2.36 17.37 8.34
N LEU A 75 2.85 16.17 8.05
CA LEU A 75 4.27 15.85 8.24
C LEU A 75 5.17 16.69 7.35
N VAL A 76 4.78 16.91 6.10
CA VAL A 76 5.53 17.78 5.17
C VAL A 76 5.53 19.23 5.66
N ALA A 77 4.43 19.67 6.27
CA ALA A 77 4.33 21.03 6.85
C ALA A 77 5.13 21.21 8.16
N GLY A 78 5.66 20.13 8.73
CA GLY A 78 6.53 20.18 9.90
C GLY A 78 5.89 19.77 11.23
N ASP A 79 4.74 19.14 11.16
CA ASP A 79 4.06 18.62 12.36
C ASP A 79 4.67 17.35 12.91
#